data_6dfaf6417ff0ee2b5d94abd48bc0ee3e
#
_entry.id   6dfaf6417ff0ee2b5d94abd48bc0ee3e
#
_cell.length_a   1.000
_cell.length_b   1.000
_cell.length_c   1.000
_cell.angle_alpha   90.00
_cell.angle_beta   90.00
_cell.angle_gamma   90.00
#
_symmetry.space_group_name_H-M   'P 1'
#
loop_
_entity.id
_entity.type
_entity.pdbx_description
1 polymer ?
#
loop_
_entity_poly.entity_id
_entity_poly.type
_entity_poly.pdbx_seq_one_letter_code
_entity_poly.pdbx_strand_id
1 'polypeptide(L)'
;MELRTANVTRYIMPLREGGSLPALAEADDEFKYVVKFRGAGHGTKALIAELIGGEIARCLGFHVPELVFLNLDEAFGRSEGDEEIQDLLQASQGLNLGLHFLSGALTFDPVVNRVDPKLASQVVWLDALLTNIDRTVRNTNMLIWNKELWLIDHGASLFFHFSWVNWQKHAIGPFIHIKDHVSVSYTHLTLPTNSLV
;
A
#
# COMPACT_ATOMS: atom_id res chain seq x y z
N MET A 1 -14.67 0.97 -12.64
CA MET A 1 -13.54 0.11 -13.03
C MET A 1 -13.81 -1.26 -12.43
N GLU A 2 -13.73 -2.32 -13.22
CA GLU A 2 -13.94 -3.69 -12.72
C GLU A 2 -12.57 -4.24 -12.29
N LEU A 3 -12.48 -4.72 -11.04
CA LEU A 3 -11.27 -5.33 -10.54
C LEU A 3 -11.21 -6.77 -11.05
N ARG A 4 -10.09 -7.16 -11.62
CA ARG A 4 -9.85 -8.54 -12.05
C ARG A 4 -9.74 -9.46 -10.84
N THR A 5 -10.11 -10.72 -11.06
CA THR A 5 -9.85 -11.82 -10.12
C THR A 5 -8.97 -12.86 -10.80
N ALA A 6 -7.94 -13.32 -10.11
CA ALA A 6 -7.07 -14.40 -10.56
C ALA A 6 -6.88 -15.42 -9.42
N ASN A 7 -6.46 -16.64 -9.78
CA ASN A 7 -6.18 -17.69 -8.80
C ASN A 7 -4.68 -17.85 -8.64
N VAL A 8 -4.20 -17.85 -7.40
CA VAL A 8 -2.78 -18.10 -7.12
C VAL A 8 -2.45 -19.54 -7.51
N THR A 9 -1.44 -19.70 -8.36
CA THR A 9 -0.97 -21.02 -8.82
C THR A 9 0.34 -21.43 -8.16
N ARG A 10 1.16 -20.47 -7.76
CA ARG A 10 2.45 -20.76 -7.14
C ARG A 10 2.85 -19.68 -6.13
N TYR A 11 3.16 -20.09 -4.92
CA TYR A 11 3.87 -19.27 -3.94
C TYR A 11 5.36 -19.26 -4.30
N ILE A 12 5.98 -18.09 -4.38
CA ILE A 12 7.38 -17.96 -4.78
C ILE A 12 8.25 -17.74 -3.53
N MET A 13 7.99 -16.68 -2.76
CA MET A 13 8.76 -16.36 -1.57
C MET A 13 8.05 -15.31 -0.71
N PRO A 14 8.28 -15.31 0.62
CA PRO A 14 7.86 -14.21 1.48
C PRO A 14 8.68 -12.96 1.18
N LEU A 15 8.03 -11.81 1.26
CA LEU A 15 8.69 -10.51 1.26
C LEU A 15 8.76 -10.04 2.72
N ARG A 16 9.93 -10.14 3.31
CA ARG A 16 10.15 -9.89 4.75
C ARG A 16 10.19 -8.40 5.13
N GLU A 17 9.78 -7.53 4.23
CA GLU A 17 9.68 -6.09 4.48
C GLU A 17 8.26 -5.74 4.94
N GLY A 18 8.13 -5.24 6.17
CA GLY A 18 6.87 -4.84 6.78
C GLY A 18 6.20 -5.89 7.66
N GLY A 19 5.36 -5.44 8.59
CA GLY A 19 4.71 -6.28 9.61
C GLY A 19 3.55 -7.16 9.12
N SER A 20 3.24 -7.17 7.81
CA SER A 20 2.12 -7.93 7.24
C SER A 20 2.56 -9.18 6.46
N LEU A 21 3.86 -9.50 6.42
CA LEU A 21 4.45 -10.64 5.69
C LEU A 21 3.82 -10.86 4.29
N PRO A 22 3.87 -9.86 3.39
CA PRO A 22 3.38 -10.08 2.04
C PRO A 22 4.26 -11.12 1.32
N ALA A 23 3.74 -11.71 0.24
CA ALA A 23 4.49 -12.67 -0.53
C ALA A 23 4.45 -12.38 -2.03
N LEU A 24 5.50 -12.80 -2.72
CA LEU A 24 5.49 -12.89 -4.18
C LEU A 24 4.85 -14.21 -4.58
N ALA A 25 3.83 -14.14 -5.43
CA ALA A 25 3.14 -15.30 -5.98
C ALA A 25 2.88 -15.12 -7.47
N GLU A 26 2.64 -16.24 -8.15
CA GLU A 26 2.24 -16.31 -9.54
C GLU A 26 0.77 -16.75 -9.61
N ALA A 27 0.01 -16.23 -10.56
CA ALA A 27 -1.40 -16.54 -10.72
C ALA A 27 -1.67 -17.23 -12.07
N ASP A 28 -2.91 -17.69 -12.28
CA ASP A 28 -3.34 -18.43 -13.47
C ASP A 28 -3.38 -17.58 -14.75
N ASP A 29 -3.20 -16.28 -14.63
CA ASP A 29 -3.02 -15.34 -15.74
C ASP A 29 -1.55 -15.12 -16.13
N GLU A 30 -0.62 -15.93 -15.58
CA GLU A 30 0.82 -15.92 -15.81
C GLU A 30 1.55 -14.67 -15.26
N PHE A 31 0.84 -13.76 -14.58
CA PHE A 31 1.46 -12.61 -13.92
C PHE A 31 1.90 -12.93 -12.50
N LYS A 32 2.83 -12.10 -12.02
CA LYS A 32 3.30 -12.13 -10.63
C LYS A 32 2.68 -11.00 -9.84
N TYR A 33 2.39 -11.29 -8.59
CA TYR A 33 1.73 -10.36 -7.68
C TYR A 33 2.43 -10.34 -6.33
N VAL A 34 2.45 -9.17 -5.72
CA VAL A 34 2.67 -9.05 -4.28
C VAL A 34 1.33 -9.28 -3.59
N VAL A 35 1.20 -10.42 -2.95
CA VAL A 35 -0.02 -10.82 -2.23
C VAL A 35 -0.01 -10.23 -0.84
N LYS A 36 -1.07 -9.51 -0.49
CA LYS A 36 -1.36 -9.06 0.87
C LYS A 36 -2.46 -9.94 1.45
N PHE A 37 -2.12 -10.65 2.51
CA PHE A 37 -2.94 -11.70 3.08
C PHE A 37 -3.99 -11.17 4.05
N ARG A 38 -5.24 -11.64 3.93
CA ARG A 38 -6.31 -11.24 4.85
C ARG A 38 -6.14 -11.76 6.27
N GLY A 39 -5.41 -12.88 6.41
CA GLY A 39 -5.06 -13.48 7.71
C GLY A 39 -3.87 -12.81 8.41
N ALA A 40 -3.20 -11.84 7.77
CA ALA A 40 -2.11 -11.09 8.37
C ALA A 40 -2.59 -10.21 9.54
N GLY A 41 -1.68 -9.85 10.44
CA GLY A 41 -1.99 -9.14 11.69
C GLY A 41 -2.75 -7.82 11.54
N HIS A 42 -2.64 -7.14 10.38
CA HIS A 42 -3.39 -5.91 10.09
C HIS A 42 -4.84 -6.18 9.63
N GLY A 43 -5.16 -7.42 9.26
CA GLY A 43 -6.50 -7.89 8.94
C GLY A 43 -7.15 -7.27 7.69
N THR A 44 -8.41 -7.66 7.47
CA THR A 44 -9.19 -7.27 6.28
C THR A 44 -9.38 -5.75 6.15
N LYS A 45 -9.43 -5.00 7.25
CA LYS A 45 -9.60 -3.54 7.18
C LYS A 45 -8.44 -2.85 6.49
N ALA A 46 -7.20 -3.31 6.72
CA ALA A 46 -6.02 -2.79 6.03
C ALA A 46 -6.06 -3.11 4.53
N LEU A 47 -6.56 -4.30 4.14
CA LEU A 47 -6.74 -4.63 2.71
C LEU A 47 -7.82 -3.77 2.05
N ILE A 48 -8.89 -3.45 2.75
CA ILE A 48 -9.92 -2.51 2.27
C ILE A 48 -9.32 -1.11 2.09
N ALA A 49 -8.52 -0.64 3.06
CA ALA A 49 -7.83 0.64 2.97
C ALA A 49 -6.83 0.67 1.79
N GLU A 50 -6.07 -0.42 1.60
CA GLU A 50 -5.17 -0.60 0.45
C GLU A 50 -5.92 -0.48 -0.87
N LEU A 51 -7.02 -1.21 -1.01
CA LEU A 51 -7.83 -1.22 -2.22
C LEU A 51 -8.42 0.17 -2.51
N ILE A 52 -9.08 0.78 -1.52
CA ILE A 52 -9.72 2.08 -1.71
C ILE A 52 -8.67 3.16 -1.96
N GLY A 53 -7.61 3.20 -1.16
CA GLY A 53 -6.54 4.19 -1.29
C GLY A 53 -5.81 4.07 -2.62
N GLY A 54 -5.45 2.86 -3.03
CA GLY A 54 -4.78 2.60 -4.30
C GLY A 54 -5.66 2.97 -5.50
N GLU A 55 -6.94 2.61 -5.50
CA GLU A 55 -7.85 2.94 -6.61
C GLU A 55 -8.17 4.44 -6.68
N ILE A 56 -8.32 5.14 -5.56
CA ILE A 56 -8.43 6.61 -5.56
C ILE A 56 -7.17 7.23 -6.15
N ALA A 57 -5.98 6.78 -5.75
CA ALA A 57 -4.73 7.27 -6.29
C ALA A 57 -4.66 7.07 -7.82
N ARG A 58 -5.03 5.89 -8.32
CA ARG A 58 -5.09 5.58 -9.76
C ARG A 58 -6.09 6.48 -10.51
N CYS A 59 -7.27 6.68 -9.95
CA CYS A 59 -8.30 7.55 -10.52
C CYS A 59 -7.81 9.01 -10.63
N LEU A 60 -6.95 9.44 -9.72
CA LEU A 60 -6.33 10.77 -9.72
C LEU A 60 -5.09 10.88 -10.64
N GLY A 61 -4.72 9.80 -11.30
CA GLY A 61 -3.63 9.76 -12.28
C GLY A 61 -2.25 9.45 -11.68
N PHE A 62 -2.17 8.99 -10.45
CA PHE A 62 -0.91 8.48 -9.90
C PHE A 62 -0.60 7.08 -10.44
N HIS A 63 0.68 6.77 -10.58
CA HIS A 63 1.12 5.42 -10.86
C HIS A 63 1.01 4.57 -9.59
N VAL A 64 0.16 3.57 -9.63
CA VAL A 64 -0.03 2.54 -8.60
C VAL A 64 -0.10 1.21 -9.32
N PRO A 65 0.59 0.16 -8.84
CA PRO A 65 0.44 -1.18 -9.43
C PRO A 65 -1.03 -1.58 -9.51
N GLU A 66 -1.39 -2.31 -10.56
CA GLU A 66 -2.76 -2.81 -10.68
C GLU A 66 -3.14 -3.63 -9.46
N LEU A 67 -4.29 -3.34 -8.89
CA LEU A 67 -4.88 -4.07 -7.78
C LEU A 67 -5.79 -5.15 -8.34
N VAL A 68 -5.63 -6.38 -7.83
CA VAL A 68 -6.32 -7.58 -8.31
C VAL A 68 -6.81 -8.38 -7.11
N PHE A 69 -7.98 -8.95 -7.18
CA PHE A 69 -8.40 -9.96 -6.22
C PHE A 69 -7.69 -11.28 -6.52
N LEU A 70 -7.04 -11.84 -5.52
CA LEU A 70 -6.34 -13.11 -5.62
C LEU A 70 -7.02 -14.15 -4.75
N ASN A 71 -7.45 -15.24 -5.38
CA ASN A 71 -8.00 -16.38 -4.68
C ASN A 71 -6.88 -17.36 -4.32
N LEU A 72 -6.77 -17.69 -3.05
CA LEU A 72 -5.79 -18.63 -2.51
C LEU A 72 -6.49 -19.95 -2.18
N ASP A 73 -6.07 -21.03 -2.86
CA ASP A 73 -6.58 -22.36 -2.63
C ASP A 73 -6.11 -22.95 -1.30
N GLU A 74 -6.91 -23.81 -0.70
CA GLU A 74 -6.60 -24.50 0.55
C GLU A 74 -5.29 -25.33 0.50
N ALA A 75 -4.91 -25.80 -0.68
CA ALA A 75 -3.72 -26.63 -0.85
C ALA A 75 -2.40 -25.88 -0.58
N PHE A 76 -2.39 -24.53 -0.70
CA PHE A 76 -1.16 -23.75 -0.61
C PHE A 76 -0.45 -23.84 0.75
N GLY A 77 -1.18 -23.91 1.85
CA GLY A 77 -0.59 -24.00 3.17
C GLY A 77 0.02 -25.37 3.52
N ARG A 78 -0.26 -26.42 2.75
CA ARG A 78 0.08 -27.80 3.14
C ARG A 78 1.54 -28.19 2.92
N SER A 79 2.24 -27.53 2.02
CA SER A 79 3.63 -27.83 1.64
C SER A 79 4.66 -26.83 2.15
N GLU A 80 4.22 -25.81 2.88
CA GLU A 80 5.11 -24.80 3.46
C GLU A 80 5.82 -25.37 4.69
N GLY A 81 7.15 -25.18 4.75
CA GLY A 81 7.98 -25.70 5.84
C GLY A 81 8.11 -24.76 7.04
N ASP A 82 7.76 -23.48 6.87
CA ASP A 82 7.75 -22.47 7.94
C ASP A 82 6.35 -22.42 8.56
N GLU A 83 6.24 -22.75 9.85
CA GLU A 83 4.96 -22.81 10.56
C GLU A 83 4.22 -21.47 10.57
N GLU A 84 4.93 -20.33 10.68
CA GLU A 84 4.31 -19.01 10.69
C GLU A 84 3.69 -18.69 9.33
N ILE A 85 4.40 -19.03 8.24
CA ILE A 85 3.89 -18.86 6.87
C ILE A 85 2.74 -19.83 6.61
N GLN A 86 2.83 -21.06 7.07
CA GLN A 86 1.78 -22.06 6.94
C GLN A 86 0.48 -21.59 7.59
N ASP A 87 0.56 -21.09 8.82
CA ASP A 87 -0.59 -20.57 9.57
C ASP A 87 -1.20 -19.35 8.85
N LEU A 88 -0.35 -18.45 8.34
CA LEU A 88 -0.79 -17.28 7.56
C LEU A 88 -1.54 -17.69 6.29
N LEU A 89 -1.02 -18.66 5.53
CA LEU A 89 -1.65 -19.15 4.31
C LEU A 89 -2.99 -19.84 4.61
N GLN A 90 -3.06 -20.64 5.68
CA GLN A 90 -4.31 -21.27 6.12
C GLN A 90 -5.36 -20.23 6.55
N ALA A 91 -4.97 -19.20 7.30
CA ALA A 91 -5.86 -18.10 7.70
C ALA A 91 -6.30 -17.22 6.53
N SER A 92 -5.61 -17.33 5.38
CA SER A 92 -5.80 -16.49 4.20
C SER A 92 -6.48 -17.20 3.04
N GLN A 93 -7.01 -18.40 3.23
CA GLN A 93 -7.74 -19.12 2.19
C GLN A 93 -8.89 -18.30 1.61
N GLY A 94 -9.11 -18.39 0.28
CA GLY A 94 -10.09 -17.61 -0.45
C GLY A 94 -9.53 -16.24 -0.86
N LEU A 95 -10.34 -15.19 -0.78
CA LEU A 95 -10.06 -13.88 -1.38
C LEU A 95 -9.02 -13.08 -0.59
N ASN A 96 -7.98 -12.65 -1.29
CA ASN A 96 -6.92 -11.77 -0.81
C ASN A 96 -6.75 -10.60 -1.80
N LEU A 97 -5.81 -9.68 -1.52
CA LEU A 97 -5.49 -8.58 -2.41
C LEU A 97 -4.08 -8.78 -3.00
N GLY A 98 -3.97 -8.63 -4.31
CA GLY A 98 -2.71 -8.63 -5.03
C GLY A 98 -2.40 -7.28 -5.65
N LEU A 99 -1.13 -6.92 -5.65
CA LEU A 99 -0.58 -5.81 -6.43
C LEU A 99 0.31 -6.39 -7.52
N HIS A 100 0.10 -6.00 -8.77
CA HIS A 100 0.94 -6.44 -9.89
C HIS A 100 2.42 -6.20 -9.57
N PHE A 101 3.25 -7.23 -9.67
CA PHE A 101 4.67 -7.13 -9.34
C PHE A 101 5.43 -6.38 -10.43
N LEU A 102 6.00 -5.24 -10.07
CA LEU A 102 6.80 -4.41 -10.97
C LEU A 102 8.24 -4.94 -11.02
N SER A 103 8.52 -5.84 -11.96
CA SER A 103 9.83 -6.45 -12.10
C SER A 103 10.92 -5.41 -12.39
N GLY A 104 11.98 -5.41 -11.58
CA GLY A 104 13.08 -4.44 -11.68
C GLY A 104 12.78 -3.07 -11.08
N ALA A 105 11.67 -2.89 -10.39
CA ALA A 105 11.45 -1.68 -9.61
C ALA A 105 12.44 -1.58 -8.45
N LEU A 106 12.86 -0.36 -8.14
CA LEU A 106 13.75 -0.05 -7.02
C LEU A 106 12.96 0.71 -5.95
N THR A 107 13.24 0.43 -4.69
CA THR A 107 12.71 1.21 -3.58
C THR A 107 13.15 2.67 -3.72
N PHE A 108 12.22 3.60 -3.53
CA PHE A 108 12.53 5.02 -3.54
C PHE A 108 13.41 5.38 -2.35
N ASP A 109 14.56 6.01 -2.65
CA ASP A 109 15.47 6.54 -1.65
C ASP A 109 15.43 8.08 -1.72
N PRO A 110 14.98 8.79 -0.66
CA PRO A 110 14.89 10.25 -0.67
C PRO A 110 16.26 10.96 -0.74
N VAL A 111 17.35 10.26 -0.47
CA VAL A 111 18.70 10.82 -0.60
C VAL A 111 19.17 10.81 -2.05
N VAL A 112 18.81 9.78 -2.81
CA VAL A 112 19.29 9.55 -4.18
C VAL A 112 18.29 10.04 -5.22
N ASN A 113 17.01 9.71 -5.03
CA ASN A 113 15.96 10.03 -5.99
C ASN A 113 15.49 11.47 -5.83
N ARG A 114 15.12 12.08 -6.93
CA ARG A 114 14.49 13.41 -6.97
C ARG A 114 13.07 13.29 -7.48
N VAL A 115 12.16 13.98 -6.83
CA VAL A 115 10.76 14.07 -7.24
C VAL A 115 10.46 15.49 -7.69
N ASP A 116 9.72 15.62 -8.77
CA ASP A 116 9.20 16.92 -9.18
C ASP A 116 8.37 17.54 -8.06
N PRO A 117 8.59 18.82 -7.71
CA PRO A 117 7.93 19.45 -6.56
C PRO A 117 6.40 19.47 -6.67
N LYS A 118 5.86 19.57 -7.89
CA LYS A 118 4.42 19.50 -8.10
C LYS A 118 3.89 18.11 -7.79
N LEU A 119 4.56 17.06 -8.30
CA LEU A 119 4.21 15.69 -8.00
C LEU A 119 4.33 15.39 -6.50
N ALA A 120 5.42 15.83 -5.86
CA ALA A 120 5.60 15.69 -4.41
C ALA A 120 4.44 16.33 -3.62
N SER A 121 4.02 17.53 -4.01
CA SER A 121 2.88 18.23 -3.39
C SER A 121 1.57 17.49 -3.60
N GLN A 122 1.37 16.89 -4.77
CA GLN A 122 0.19 16.07 -5.07
C GLN A 122 0.16 14.79 -4.22
N VAL A 123 1.30 14.13 -4.03
CA VAL A 123 1.40 12.94 -3.15
C VAL A 123 1.09 13.30 -1.71
N VAL A 124 1.63 14.40 -1.19
CA VAL A 124 1.30 14.88 0.17
C VAL A 124 -0.20 15.18 0.30
N TRP A 125 -0.78 15.82 -0.72
CA TRP A 125 -2.22 16.12 -0.73
C TRP A 125 -3.07 14.85 -0.76
N LEU A 126 -2.68 13.86 -1.58
CA LEU A 126 -3.34 12.56 -1.65
C LEU A 126 -3.33 11.86 -0.28
N ASP A 127 -2.16 11.77 0.35
CA ASP A 127 -2.02 11.09 1.64
C ASP A 127 -2.75 11.84 2.76
N ALA A 128 -2.83 13.16 2.69
CA ALA A 128 -3.67 13.95 3.59
C ALA A 128 -5.17 13.68 3.38
N LEU A 129 -5.62 13.58 2.12
CA LEU A 129 -7.00 13.24 1.77
C LEU A 129 -7.37 11.83 2.27
N LEU A 130 -6.48 10.87 2.08
CA LEU A 130 -6.66 9.48 2.48
C LEU A 130 -6.35 9.25 3.96
N THR A 131 -5.85 10.25 4.68
CA THR A 131 -5.32 10.09 6.04
C THR A 131 -4.27 8.98 6.14
N ASN A 132 -3.43 8.82 5.12
CA ASN A 132 -2.35 7.85 5.10
C ASN A 132 -1.18 8.36 5.95
N ILE A 133 -0.88 7.68 7.04
CA ILE A 133 0.12 8.13 8.02
C ILE A 133 1.48 7.45 7.86
N ASP A 134 1.61 6.49 6.95
CA ASP A 134 2.76 5.58 6.90
C ASP A 134 3.76 5.91 5.79
N ARG A 135 3.50 6.90 4.93
CA ARG A 135 4.46 7.32 3.88
C ARG A 135 5.49 8.30 4.44
N THR A 136 6.46 7.75 5.16
CA THR A 136 7.48 8.51 5.89
C THR A 136 8.88 8.31 5.29
N VAL A 137 9.87 9.05 5.79
CA VAL A 137 11.28 8.86 5.36
C VAL A 137 11.81 7.45 5.68
N ARG A 138 11.29 6.81 6.74
CA ARG A 138 11.70 5.45 7.14
C ARG A 138 10.98 4.37 6.36
N ASN A 139 9.75 4.64 5.96
CA ASN A 139 8.91 3.75 5.19
C ASN A 139 8.33 4.54 4.02
N THR A 140 9.06 4.59 2.92
CA THR A 140 8.73 5.51 1.83
C THR A 140 7.47 5.10 1.08
N ASN A 141 7.16 3.81 1.05
CA ASN A 141 6.01 3.24 0.34
C ASN A 141 5.90 3.75 -1.11
N MET A 142 7.06 3.90 -1.74
CA MET A 142 7.22 4.36 -3.12
C MET A 142 8.30 3.54 -3.81
N LEU A 143 8.13 3.35 -5.12
CA LEU A 143 9.10 2.70 -6.00
C LEU A 143 9.47 3.62 -7.15
N ILE A 144 10.66 3.39 -7.73
CA ILE A 144 11.03 3.91 -9.04
C ILE A 144 10.98 2.75 -10.02
N TRP A 145 10.10 2.85 -11.00
CA TRP A 145 9.99 1.88 -12.08
C TRP A 145 9.87 2.58 -13.43
N ASN A 146 10.68 2.16 -14.40
CA ASN A 146 10.77 2.82 -15.72
C ASN A 146 11.01 4.34 -15.62
N LYS A 147 11.80 4.80 -14.62
CA LYS A 147 12.09 6.21 -14.30
C LYS A 147 10.90 7.01 -13.77
N GLU A 148 9.77 6.36 -13.50
CA GLU A 148 8.57 6.98 -12.95
C GLU A 148 8.40 6.62 -11.47
N LEU A 149 7.77 7.53 -10.72
CA LEU A 149 7.43 7.32 -9.32
C LEU A 149 6.13 6.52 -9.23
N TRP A 150 6.17 5.43 -8.48
CA TRP A 150 5.04 4.55 -8.23
C TRP A 150 4.72 4.53 -6.74
N LEU A 151 3.45 4.70 -6.41
CA LEU A 151 2.96 4.64 -5.03
C LEU A 151 2.51 3.22 -4.71
N ILE A 152 2.89 2.74 -3.54
CA ILE A 152 2.51 1.43 -3.02
C ILE A 152 2.09 1.54 -1.57
N ASP A 153 1.54 0.48 -1.03
CA ASP A 153 1.19 0.32 0.38
C ASP A 153 0.30 1.44 0.95
N HIS A 154 -0.96 1.42 0.52
CA HIS A 154 -2.01 2.32 1.01
C HIS A 154 -2.77 1.74 2.21
N GLY A 155 -2.31 0.61 2.78
CA GLY A 155 -3.00 -0.09 3.87
C GLY A 155 -3.14 0.70 5.16
N ALA A 156 -2.32 1.73 5.37
CA ALA A 156 -2.43 2.67 6.48
C ALA A 156 -3.34 3.88 6.19
N SER A 157 -4.00 3.91 5.03
CA SER A 157 -4.99 4.92 4.66
C SER A 157 -6.29 4.75 5.46
N LEU A 158 -7.14 5.78 5.44
CA LEU A 158 -8.43 5.77 6.12
C LEU A 158 -8.27 5.45 7.63
N PHE A 159 -7.25 6.02 8.24
CA PHE A 159 -6.82 5.70 9.60
C PHE A 159 -7.96 5.75 10.63
N PHE A 160 -9.00 6.50 10.37
CA PHE A 160 -10.20 6.57 11.20
C PHE A 160 -10.91 5.21 11.40
N HIS A 161 -10.67 4.22 10.53
CA HIS A 161 -11.29 2.89 10.67
C HIS A 161 -10.79 2.10 11.89
N PHE A 162 -9.65 2.48 12.47
CA PHE A 162 -9.17 1.90 13.73
C PHE A 162 -9.97 2.41 14.93
N SER A 163 -10.46 3.67 14.88
CA SER A 163 -11.30 4.25 15.92
C SER A 163 -12.24 5.30 15.34
N TRP A 164 -13.54 5.06 15.45
CA TRP A 164 -14.58 6.02 15.04
C TRP A 164 -14.85 7.10 16.09
N VAL A 165 -14.13 7.10 17.22
CA VAL A 165 -14.30 8.09 18.26
C VAL A 165 -13.89 9.47 17.74
N ASN A 166 -14.79 10.45 17.83
CA ASN A 166 -14.57 11.82 17.37
C ASN A 166 -14.21 11.96 15.88
N TRP A 167 -14.64 11.03 15.03
CA TRP A 167 -14.30 11.02 13.60
C TRP A 167 -14.66 12.34 12.90
N GLN A 168 -15.81 13.00 13.25
CA GLN A 168 -16.21 14.28 12.68
C GLN A 168 -15.15 15.38 12.96
N LYS A 169 -14.62 15.43 14.18
CA LYS A 169 -13.56 16.37 14.55
C LYS A 169 -12.27 16.08 13.80
N HIS A 170 -11.93 14.82 13.62
CA HIS A 170 -10.74 14.41 12.88
C HIS A 170 -10.87 14.72 11.38
N ALA A 171 -12.07 14.54 10.79
CA ALA A 171 -12.31 14.78 9.37
C ALA A 171 -12.14 16.26 8.95
N ILE A 172 -12.39 17.21 9.85
CA ILE A 172 -12.23 18.64 9.60
C ILE A 172 -10.92 19.22 10.17
N GLY A 173 -10.16 18.38 10.86
CA GLY A 173 -8.89 18.79 11.48
C GLY A 173 -7.73 18.79 10.48
N PRO A 174 -6.62 19.45 10.79
CA PRO A 174 -5.42 19.40 9.96
C PRO A 174 -4.80 17.98 9.98
N PHE A 175 -4.20 17.57 8.87
CA PHE A 175 -3.42 16.33 8.79
C PHE A 175 -2.06 16.54 9.48
N ILE A 176 -2.00 16.23 10.77
CA ILE A 176 -0.82 16.53 11.62
C ILE A 176 0.42 15.70 11.25
N HIS A 177 0.26 14.56 10.56
CA HIS A 177 1.36 13.69 10.14
C HIS A 177 2.13 14.19 8.91
N ILE A 178 1.67 15.29 8.32
CA ILE A 178 2.30 15.90 7.14
C ILE A 178 3.78 16.23 7.37
N LYS A 179 4.18 16.61 8.58
CA LYS A 179 5.57 16.94 8.93
C LYS A 179 6.55 15.77 8.80
N ASP A 180 6.05 14.54 8.94
CA ASP A 180 6.84 13.33 8.90
C ASP A 180 6.81 12.67 7.49
N HIS A 181 6.03 13.25 6.57
CA HIS A 181 5.83 12.72 5.23
C HIS A 181 7.09 12.83 4.37
N VAL A 182 7.47 11.74 3.68
CA VAL A 182 8.70 11.66 2.89
C VAL A 182 8.81 12.74 1.81
N SER A 183 7.71 13.13 1.20
CA SER A 183 7.71 14.10 0.09
C SER A 183 7.71 15.56 0.53
N VAL A 184 7.58 15.87 1.82
CA VAL A 184 7.50 17.26 2.31
C VAL A 184 8.74 18.08 1.95
N SER A 185 9.93 17.47 1.99
CA SER A 185 11.18 18.15 1.63
C SER A 185 11.29 18.57 0.16
N TYR A 186 10.45 18.02 -0.71
CA TYR A 186 10.41 18.33 -2.15
C TYR A 186 9.30 19.31 -2.52
N THR A 187 8.37 19.61 -1.62
CA THR A 187 7.24 20.48 -1.93
C THR A 187 7.69 21.94 -2.00
N HIS A 188 7.15 22.70 -2.95
CA HIS A 188 7.26 24.16 -2.96
C HIS A 188 6.11 24.84 -2.20
N LEU A 189 5.12 24.06 -1.78
CA LEU A 189 4.05 24.58 -0.96
C LEU A 189 4.64 24.83 0.43
N THR A 190 4.74 26.08 0.81
CA THR A 190 4.71 26.45 2.23
C THR A 190 3.35 25.93 2.73
N LEU A 191 3.38 24.72 3.28
CA LEU A 191 2.21 24.20 3.97
C LEU A 191 1.84 25.27 5.02
N PRO A 192 0.58 25.70 5.10
CA PRO A 192 0.19 26.69 6.09
C PRO A 192 0.60 26.14 7.45
N THR A 193 1.73 26.63 7.95
CA THR A 193 2.14 26.43 9.32
C THR A 193 1.10 27.16 10.15
N ASN A 194 0.10 26.41 10.61
CA ASN A 194 -0.81 26.81 11.68
C ASN A 194 -0.98 28.32 11.87
N SER A 195 -1.68 28.97 11.00
CA SER A 195 -2.34 30.23 11.30
C SER A 195 -3.84 30.02 11.22
N LEU A 196 -4.34 29.21 12.13
CA LEU A 196 -5.72 29.31 12.58
C LEU A 196 -5.64 29.65 14.06
N VAL A 197 -5.52 30.95 14.29
CA VAL A 197 -6.04 31.56 15.51
C VAL A 197 -7.55 31.37 15.51
#